data_0b0b49968d30e6dbf7d58e1dde6ae834
#
_entry.id   0b0b49968d30e6dbf7d58e1dde6ae834
#
_cell.length_a   1.000
_cell.length_b   1.000
_cell.length_c   1.000
_cell.angle_alpha   90.00
_cell.angle_beta   90.00
_cell.angle_gamma   90.00
#
_symmetry.space_group_name_H-M   'P 1'
#
loop_
_entity.id
_entity.type
_entity.pdbx_description
1 polymer ?
#
loop_
_entity_poly.entity_id
_entity_poly.type
_entity_poly.pdbx_seq_one_letter_code
_entity_poly.pdbx_strand_id
1 'polypeptide(L)'
;MKYAFFPGCVLESAAKEDYMATVAVAKKLGIELEELDGWTCCGASHVQDIAPEITLATNARNIALAEEKGLNLLTVCNTCTLMLREAKNELDNNEKEKEEVNKKLAQIGKQYRGTTDITHFLWVLIRDYGLDKLKEKVVKPLTGLRVAEYYGCHILRPQTEMGFEDYQMPTSLADLISAIGATPIDFSRKLDCCGFHAVYPAHDSVMQMTGSINKDAAT
;
A
#
# COMPACT_ATOMS: atom_id res chain seq x y z
N MET A 1 -13.70 -11.57 6.71
CA MET A 1 -12.39 -11.58 6.06
C MET A 1 -11.36 -11.24 7.12
N LYS A 2 -10.22 -11.95 7.15
CA LYS A 2 -9.14 -11.72 8.12
C LYS A 2 -7.80 -11.57 7.38
N TYR A 3 -6.99 -10.60 7.79
CA TYR A 3 -5.69 -10.29 7.19
C TYR A 3 -4.62 -10.07 8.25
N ALA A 4 -3.40 -10.42 7.94
CA ALA A 4 -2.22 -9.95 8.66
C ALA A 4 -1.98 -8.49 8.28
N PHE A 5 -2.05 -7.57 9.24
CA PHE A 5 -1.95 -6.13 8.97
C PHE A 5 -0.52 -5.63 9.14
N PHE A 6 0.01 -5.07 8.07
CA PHE A 6 1.29 -4.38 8.04
C PHE A 6 1.06 -2.86 7.98
N PRO A 7 1.14 -2.14 9.10
CA PRO A 7 0.86 -0.71 9.12
C PRO A 7 1.90 0.12 8.38
N GLY A 8 3.18 -0.24 8.50
CA GLY A 8 4.28 0.53 7.96
C GLY A 8 4.66 1.75 8.82
N CYS A 9 5.90 2.22 8.66
CA CYS A 9 6.49 3.23 9.52
C CYS A 9 5.77 4.59 9.53
N VAL A 10 5.16 4.99 8.39
CA VAL A 10 4.47 6.27 8.26
C VAL A 10 3.18 6.28 9.07
N LEU A 11 2.42 5.19 9.08
CA LEU A 11 1.18 5.09 9.86
C LEU A 11 1.45 5.08 11.37
N GLU A 12 2.57 4.51 11.80
CA GLU A 12 2.93 4.55 13.21
C GLU A 12 3.47 5.91 13.69
N SER A 13 3.89 6.76 12.75
CA SER A 13 4.54 8.04 13.08
C SER A 13 3.77 9.24 12.58
N ALA A 14 3.92 9.59 11.31
CA ALA A 14 3.45 10.85 10.73
C ALA A 14 1.98 10.83 10.28
N ALA A 15 1.37 9.65 10.12
CA ALA A 15 -0.01 9.47 9.65
C ALA A 15 -0.82 8.56 10.60
N LYS A 16 -0.78 8.83 11.90
CA LYS A 16 -1.52 8.06 12.92
C LYS A 16 -3.03 8.10 12.72
N GLU A 17 -3.54 9.21 12.19
CA GLU A 17 -4.95 9.37 11.87
C GLU A 17 -5.40 8.38 10.79
N ASP A 18 -4.55 8.10 9.81
CA ASP A 18 -4.82 7.11 8.77
C ASP A 18 -4.83 5.68 9.35
N TYR A 19 -3.90 5.36 10.25
CA TYR A 19 -3.93 4.11 11.01
C TYR A 19 -5.26 3.94 11.76
N MET A 20 -5.63 4.95 12.54
CA MET A 20 -6.86 4.93 13.35
C MET A 20 -8.11 4.81 12.48
N ALA A 21 -8.17 5.54 11.36
CA ALA A 21 -9.26 5.47 10.39
C ALA A 21 -9.35 4.08 9.75
N THR A 22 -8.23 3.51 9.32
CA THR A 22 -8.15 2.17 8.74
C THR A 22 -8.71 1.11 9.68
N VAL A 23 -8.24 1.08 10.94
CA VAL A 23 -8.70 0.12 11.94
C VAL A 23 -10.19 0.30 12.25
N ALA A 24 -10.65 1.56 12.36
CA ALA A 24 -12.06 1.86 12.63
C ALA A 24 -12.97 1.44 11.48
N VAL A 25 -12.59 1.73 10.24
CA VAL A 25 -13.33 1.35 9.03
C VAL A 25 -13.35 -0.18 8.90
N ALA A 26 -12.20 -0.85 8.97
CA ALA A 26 -12.11 -2.30 8.91
C ALA A 26 -13.03 -2.97 9.92
N LYS A 27 -13.01 -2.51 11.18
CA LYS A 27 -13.89 -3.00 12.25
C LYS A 27 -15.37 -2.82 11.90
N LYS A 28 -15.77 -1.66 11.36
CA LYS A 28 -17.17 -1.37 10.96
C LYS A 28 -17.62 -2.25 9.81
N LEU A 29 -16.73 -2.63 8.93
CA LEU A 29 -17.01 -3.50 7.79
C LEU A 29 -16.90 -4.99 8.12
N GLY A 30 -16.50 -5.35 9.35
CA GLY A 30 -16.29 -6.75 9.74
C GLY A 30 -15.04 -7.38 9.10
N ILE A 31 -14.06 -6.54 8.74
CA ILE A 31 -12.74 -6.97 8.28
C ILE A 31 -11.83 -7.02 9.51
N GLU A 32 -11.33 -8.20 9.83
CA GLU A 32 -10.42 -8.42 10.96
C GLU A 32 -8.99 -8.13 10.51
N LEU A 33 -8.34 -7.20 11.18
CA LEU A 33 -6.93 -6.85 10.99
C LEU A 33 -6.13 -7.36 12.18
N GLU A 34 -5.29 -8.37 11.96
CA GLU A 34 -4.35 -8.87 12.94
C GLU A 34 -2.98 -8.25 12.67
N GLU A 35 -2.59 -7.27 13.47
CA GLU A 35 -1.32 -6.58 13.27
C GLU A 35 -0.14 -7.55 13.41
N LEU A 36 0.85 -7.39 12.58
CA LEU A 36 2.07 -8.21 12.59
C LEU A 36 2.99 -7.79 13.72
N ASP A 37 3.20 -8.68 14.69
CA ASP A 37 4.21 -8.47 15.72
C ASP A 37 5.62 -8.52 15.13
N GLY A 38 6.43 -7.55 15.48
CA GLY A 38 7.84 -7.49 15.12
C GLY A 38 8.11 -7.20 13.64
N TRP A 39 7.16 -6.64 12.91
CA TRP A 39 7.42 -6.13 11.56
C TRP A 39 8.50 -5.02 11.58
N THR A 40 9.11 -4.77 10.43
CA THR A 40 10.08 -3.68 10.25
C THR A 40 9.74 -2.88 9.01
N CYS A 41 10.21 -1.63 8.94
CA CYS A 41 10.00 -0.78 7.75
C CYS A 41 10.40 -1.53 6.47
N CYS A 42 9.64 -1.34 5.39
CA CYS A 42 9.90 -1.95 4.09
C CYS A 42 11.22 -1.49 3.43
N GLY A 43 11.85 -0.45 3.97
CA GLY A 43 13.15 0.04 3.50
C GLY A 43 13.11 0.83 2.20
N ALA A 44 11.94 1.17 1.70
CA ALA A 44 11.78 1.94 0.45
C ALA A 44 12.59 3.24 0.48
N SER A 45 13.06 3.66 -0.69
CA SER A 45 13.91 4.81 -0.93
C SER A 45 15.36 4.57 -0.47
N HIS A 46 15.69 4.95 0.75
CA HIS A 46 17.11 5.04 1.18
C HIS A 46 17.78 3.70 1.36
N VAL A 47 17.14 2.75 2.04
CA VAL A 47 17.74 1.42 2.26
C VAL A 47 17.75 0.63 0.97
N GLN A 48 16.69 0.74 0.15
CA GLN A 48 16.60 0.10 -1.16
C GLN A 48 17.73 0.54 -2.10
N ASP A 49 18.05 1.84 -2.10
CA ASP A 49 19.07 2.41 -2.99
C ASP A 49 20.51 2.07 -2.54
N ILE A 50 20.73 1.93 -1.23
CA ILE A 50 22.06 1.71 -0.66
C ILE A 50 22.36 0.22 -0.46
N ALA A 51 21.38 -0.57 -0.07
CA ALA A 51 21.51 -1.98 0.29
C ALA A 51 20.28 -2.80 -0.12
N PRO A 52 20.07 -3.01 -1.44
CA PRO A 52 18.89 -3.70 -1.94
C PRO A 52 18.75 -5.13 -1.41
N GLU A 53 19.86 -5.83 -1.14
CA GLU A 53 19.85 -7.17 -0.55
C GLU A 53 19.35 -7.19 0.91
N ILE A 54 19.54 -6.11 1.66
CA ILE A 54 18.98 -5.95 3.01
C ILE A 54 17.49 -5.68 2.90
N THR A 55 17.09 -4.83 1.97
CA THR A 55 15.68 -4.52 1.71
C THR A 55 14.91 -5.76 1.30
N LEU A 56 15.46 -6.58 0.40
CA LEU A 56 14.86 -7.84 -0.02
C LEU A 56 14.67 -8.80 1.17
N ALA A 57 15.73 -9.03 1.95
CA ALA A 57 15.67 -9.91 3.13
C ALA A 57 14.69 -9.40 4.20
N THR A 58 14.61 -8.08 4.39
CA THR A 58 13.69 -7.45 5.33
C THR A 58 12.23 -7.64 4.91
N ASN A 59 11.92 -7.43 3.63
CA ASN A 59 10.56 -7.66 3.11
C ASN A 59 10.20 -9.14 3.09
N ALA A 60 11.12 -10.03 2.76
CA ALA A 60 10.93 -11.48 2.88
C ALA A 60 10.58 -11.89 4.32
N ARG A 61 11.26 -11.29 5.31
CA ARG A 61 10.96 -11.50 6.72
C ARG A 61 9.55 -11.00 7.10
N ASN A 62 9.17 -9.80 6.65
CA ASN A 62 7.83 -9.26 6.91
C ASN A 62 6.74 -10.16 6.30
N ILE A 63 6.97 -10.69 5.10
CA ILE A 63 6.06 -11.65 4.45
C ILE A 63 6.01 -12.95 5.25
N ALA A 64 7.16 -13.48 5.70
CA ALA A 64 7.23 -14.70 6.49
C ALA A 64 6.45 -14.61 7.81
N LEU A 65 6.36 -13.43 8.43
CA LEU A 65 5.53 -13.21 9.61
C LEU A 65 4.03 -13.40 9.32
N ALA A 66 3.56 -13.00 8.16
CA ALA A 66 2.18 -13.23 7.73
C ALA A 66 1.95 -14.71 7.37
N GLU A 67 2.93 -15.34 6.73
CA GLU A 67 2.90 -16.78 6.42
C GLU A 67 2.80 -17.66 7.66
N GLU A 68 3.48 -17.31 8.74
CA GLU A 68 3.39 -18.00 10.03
C GLU A 68 1.98 -17.95 10.62
N LYS A 69 1.23 -16.87 10.33
CA LYS A 69 -0.18 -16.72 10.74
C LYS A 69 -1.16 -17.40 9.77
N GLY A 70 -0.70 -17.83 8.60
CA GLY A 70 -1.54 -18.38 7.53
C GLY A 70 -2.52 -17.35 6.95
N LEU A 71 -2.16 -16.06 6.96
CA LEU A 71 -3.01 -14.95 6.54
C LEU A 71 -2.39 -14.20 5.35
N ASN A 72 -3.24 -13.66 4.47
CA ASN A 72 -2.80 -12.71 3.47
C ASN A 72 -2.39 -11.40 4.12
N LEU A 73 -1.33 -10.78 3.60
CA LEU A 73 -0.76 -9.55 4.13
C LEU A 73 -1.48 -8.34 3.52
N LEU A 74 -1.99 -7.48 4.39
CA LEU A 74 -2.69 -6.25 4.01
C LEU A 74 -1.92 -5.04 4.50
N THR A 75 -1.77 -4.05 3.65
CA THR A 75 -1.23 -2.73 3.98
C THR A 75 -2.10 -1.61 3.42
N VAL A 76 -1.94 -0.39 3.89
CA VAL A 76 -2.58 0.83 3.36
C VAL A 76 -1.59 1.80 2.72
N CYS A 77 -0.32 1.50 2.79
CA CYS A 77 0.74 2.31 2.20
C CYS A 77 1.07 1.78 0.79
N ASN A 78 0.88 2.61 -0.23
CA ASN A 78 1.18 2.27 -1.62
C ASN A 78 2.62 1.78 -1.82
N THR A 79 3.57 2.48 -1.19
CA THR A 79 5.00 2.13 -1.27
C THR A 79 5.30 0.81 -0.57
N CYS A 80 4.71 0.56 0.60
CA CYS A 80 4.91 -0.71 1.29
C CYS A 80 4.30 -1.88 0.49
N THR A 81 3.13 -1.67 -0.13
CA THR A 81 2.54 -2.69 -1.01
C THR A 81 3.48 -3.03 -2.16
N LEU A 82 4.02 -2.02 -2.82
CA LEU A 82 4.97 -2.22 -3.93
C LEU A 82 6.21 -3.00 -3.47
N MET A 83 6.89 -2.54 -2.43
CA MET A 83 8.13 -3.15 -1.93
C MET A 83 7.96 -4.62 -1.53
N LEU A 84 6.83 -4.93 -0.89
CA LEU A 84 6.51 -6.31 -0.49
C LEU A 84 6.19 -7.18 -1.73
N ARG A 85 5.47 -6.65 -2.71
CA ARG A 85 5.13 -7.38 -3.94
C ARG A 85 6.34 -7.57 -4.84
N GLU A 86 7.23 -6.58 -4.97
CA GLU A 86 8.51 -6.72 -5.67
C GLU A 86 9.37 -7.81 -5.02
N ALA A 87 9.50 -7.79 -3.69
CA ALA A 87 10.24 -8.81 -2.97
C ALA A 87 9.64 -10.21 -3.18
N LYS A 88 8.31 -10.33 -3.13
CA LYS A 88 7.63 -11.59 -3.41
C LYS A 88 7.87 -12.05 -4.85
N ASN A 89 7.72 -11.15 -5.83
CA ASN A 89 7.93 -11.47 -7.23
C ASN A 89 9.37 -11.94 -7.51
N GLU A 90 10.37 -11.24 -6.96
CA GLU A 90 11.78 -11.62 -7.08
C GLU A 90 12.03 -13.02 -6.50
N LEU A 91 11.58 -13.28 -5.28
CA LEU A 91 11.83 -14.54 -4.58
C LEU A 91 11.04 -15.72 -5.15
N ASP A 92 9.86 -15.48 -5.71
CA ASP A 92 9.06 -16.53 -6.33
C ASP A 92 9.60 -16.93 -7.71
N ASN A 93 10.29 -16.03 -8.40
CA ASN A 93 10.84 -16.26 -9.73
C ASN A 93 12.37 -16.55 -9.76
N ASN A 94 13.06 -16.39 -8.62
CA ASN A 94 14.50 -16.57 -8.50
C ASN A 94 14.84 -17.50 -7.33
N GLU A 95 14.91 -18.81 -7.58
CA GLU A 95 15.14 -19.81 -6.53
C GLU A 95 16.50 -19.62 -5.84
N LYS A 96 17.53 -19.19 -6.58
CA LYS A 96 18.84 -18.91 -5.99
C LYS A 96 18.78 -17.77 -4.96
N GLU A 97 18.10 -16.68 -5.30
CA GLU A 97 17.94 -15.54 -4.40
C GLU A 97 17.08 -15.91 -3.18
N LYS A 98 16.02 -16.69 -3.40
CA LYS A 98 15.18 -17.24 -2.34
C LYS A 98 15.98 -18.12 -1.36
N GLU A 99 16.87 -18.98 -1.86
CA GLU A 99 17.75 -19.78 -1.00
C GLU A 99 18.69 -18.90 -0.17
N GLU A 100 19.33 -17.90 -0.79
CA GLU A 100 20.25 -16.98 -0.10
C GLU A 100 19.53 -16.14 0.97
N VAL A 101 18.34 -15.64 0.67
CA VAL A 101 17.49 -14.94 1.65
C VAL A 101 17.08 -15.87 2.78
N ASN A 102 16.64 -17.10 2.47
CA ASN A 102 16.24 -18.07 3.49
C ASN A 102 17.41 -18.52 4.38
N LYS A 103 18.65 -18.58 3.89
CA LYS A 103 19.84 -18.80 4.74
C LYS A 103 20.02 -17.68 5.78
N LYS A 104 19.74 -16.42 5.40
CA LYS A 104 19.77 -15.27 6.32
C LYS A 104 18.62 -15.37 7.33
N LEU A 105 17.40 -15.62 6.87
CA LEU A 105 16.22 -15.72 7.71
C LEU A 105 16.29 -16.88 8.72
N ALA A 106 16.90 -17.97 8.36
CA ALA A 106 17.09 -19.14 9.26
C ALA A 106 17.89 -18.79 10.52
N GLN A 107 18.78 -17.78 10.47
CA GLN A 107 19.53 -17.32 11.63
C GLN A 107 18.66 -16.70 12.74
N ILE A 108 17.47 -16.26 12.36
CA ILE A 108 16.45 -15.71 13.26
C ILE A 108 15.20 -16.60 13.37
N GLY A 109 15.30 -17.86 12.94
CA GLY A 109 14.21 -18.83 13.00
C GLY A 109 13.03 -18.54 12.08
N LYS A 110 13.26 -17.82 10.96
CA LYS A 110 12.25 -17.47 9.96
C LYS A 110 12.53 -18.14 8.62
N GLN A 111 11.48 -18.26 7.81
CA GLN A 111 11.56 -18.81 6.46
C GLN A 111 10.50 -18.16 5.57
N TYR A 112 10.92 -17.64 4.43
CA TYR A 112 10.02 -17.22 3.34
C TYR A 112 9.61 -18.45 2.52
N ARG A 113 8.31 -18.62 2.29
CA ARG A 113 7.73 -19.76 1.54
C ARG A 113 7.06 -19.34 0.24
N GLY A 114 6.60 -18.08 0.12
CA GLY A 114 5.84 -17.56 -1.02
C GLY A 114 4.33 -17.86 -0.94
N THR A 115 3.82 -18.28 0.20
CA THR A 115 2.43 -18.75 0.36
C THR A 115 1.42 -17.65 0.66
N THR A 116 1.88 -16.45 0.99
CA THR A 116 1.04 -15.29 1.35
C THR A 116 0.86 -14.35 0.17
N ASP A 117 -0.37 -13.95 -0.11
CA ASP A 117 -0.67 -12.84 -1.02
C ASP A 117 -0.55 -11.50 -0.30
N ILE A 118 -0.17 -10.47 -1.08
CA ILE A 118 -0.01 -9.10 -0.59
C ILE A 118 -1.05 -8.23 -1.27
N THR A 119 -1.85 -7.52 -0.45
CA THR A 119 -2.93 -6.68 -0.94
C THR A 119 -2.93 -5.29 -0.29
N HIS A 120 -3.55 -4.34 -0.98
CA HIS A 120 -3.79 -3.00 -0.46
C HIS A 120 -5.22 -2.85 0.04
N PHE A 121 -5.46 -2.07 1.10
CA PHE A 121 -6.79 -1.91 1.69
C PHE A 121 -7.82 -1.37 0.69
N LEU A 122 -7.43 -0.43 -0.18
CA LEU A 122 -8.28 0.04 -1.28
C LEU A 122 -8.76 -1.12 -2.16
N TRP A 123 -7.87 -2.02 -2.53
CA TRP A 123 -8.21 -3.18 -3.38
C TRP A 123 -9.16 -4.14 -2.69
N VAL A 124 -8.96 -4.35 -1.38
CA VAL A 124 -9.87 -5.17 -0.56
C VAL A 124 -11.26 -4.54 -0.52
N LEU A 125 -11.37 -3.23 -0.34
CA LEU A 125 -12.67 -2.54 -0.31
C LEU A 125 -13.43 -2.68 -1.65
N ILE A 126 -12.72 -2.61 -2.77
CA ILE A 126 -13.33 -2.64 -4.10
C ILE A 126 -13.62 -4.07 -4.56
N ARG A 127 -12.62 -4.95 -4.51
CA ARG A 127 -12.71 -6.29 -5.09
C ARG A 127 -13.32 -7.31 -4.12
N ASP A 128 -12.82 -7.33 -2.87
CA ASP A 128 -13.13 -8.43 -1.95
C ASP A 128 -14.37 -8.14 -1.10
N TYR A 129 -14.52 -6.92 -0.62
CA TYR A 129 -15.69 -6.47 0.12
C TYR A 129 -16.85 -6.09 -0.80
N GLY A 130 -16.56 -5.32 -1.83
CA GLY A 130 -17.48 -4.83 -2.84
C GLY A 130 -18.12 -3.48 -2.49
N LEU A 131 -18.14 -2.59 -3.48
CA LEU A 131 -18.62 -1.22 -3.31
C LEU A 131 -20.11 -1.14 -2.97
N ASP A 132 -20.94 -2.06 -3.48
CA ASP A 132 -22.38 -2.08 -3.18
C ASP A 132 -22.62 -2.33 -1.69
N LYS A 133 -21.92 -3.32 -1.11
CA LYS A 133 -21.99 -3.60 0.33
C LYS A 133 -21.43 -2.45 1.17
N LEU A 134 -20.36 -1.80 0.68
CA LEU A 134 -19.79 -0.64 1.34
C LEU A 134 -20.79 0.52 1.35
N LYS A 135 -21.46 0.79 0.24
CA LYS A 135 -22.49 1.82 0.10
C LYS A 135 -23.64 1.62 1.10
N GLU A 136 -24.07 0.38 1.32
CA GLU A 136 -25.10 0.04 2.32
C GLU A 136 -24.66 0.37 3.77
N LYS A 137 -23.35 0.41 4.05
CA LYS A 137 -22.78 0.74 5.36
C LYS A 137 -22.59 2.24 5.59
N VAL A 138 -22.76 3.05 4.57
CA VAL A 138 -22.62 4.51 4.68
C VAL A 138 -23.82 5.09 5.40
N VAL A 139 -23.63 5.45 6.67
CA VAL A 139 -24.68 6.05 7.51
C VAL A 139 -24.87 7.53 7.21
N LYS A 140 -23.77 8.22 6.87
CA LYS A 140 -23.77 9.66 6.55
C LYS A 140 -23.02 9.88 5.25
N PRO A 141 -23.73 9.90 4.10
CA PRO A 141 -23.11 10.18 2.81
C PRO A 141 -22.41 11.55 2.78
N LEU A 142 -21.31 11.63 2.06
CA LEU A 142 -20.53 12.87 1.89
C LEU A 142 -21.12 13.75 0.77
N THR A 143 -22.43 13.88 0.74
CA THR A 143 -23.17 14.62 -0.29
C THR A 143 -22.74 16.09 -0.35
N GLY A 144 -22.43 16.55 -1.56
CA GLY A 144 -21.95 17.91 -1.82
C GLY A 144 -20.44 18.13 -1.63
N LEU A 145 -19.72 17.12 -1.10
CA LEU A 145 -18.26 17.16 -1.04
C LEU A 145 -17.67 16.79 -2.40
N ARG A 146 -16.79 17.63 -2.91
CA ARG A 146 -15.95 17.36 -4.10
C ARG A 146 -14.60 16.85 -3.63
N VAL A 147 -14.15 15.71 -4.15
CA VAL A 147 -12.90 15.05 -3.74
C VAL A 147 -12.03 14.81 -4.95
N ALA A 148 -10.87 15.45 -5.00
CA ALA A 148 -9.86 15.20 -6.03
C ALA A 148 -9.12 13.90 -5.70
N GLU A 149 -9.15 12.94 -6.62
CA GLU A 149 -8.53 11.63 -6.46
C GLU A 149 -7.05 11.68 -6.83
N TYR A 150 -6.17 11.38 -5.90
CA TYR A 150 -4.74 11.31 -6.17
C TYR A 150 -4.19 9.91 -5.95
N TYR A 151 -3.80 9.26 -7.03
CA TYR A 151 -3.19 7.92 -7.00
C TYR A 151 -1.68 7.96 -6.74
N GLY A 152 -1.00 8.96 -7.29
CA GLY A 152 0.45 8.95 -7.36
C GLY A 152 0.96 7.85 -8.29
N CYS A 153 2.09 7.22 -7.94
CA CYS A 153 2.73 6.23 -8.81
C CYS A 153 2.68 4.79 -8.25
N HIS A 154 3.02 4.58 -6.97
CA HIS A 154 3.33 3.25 -6.44
C HIS A 154 2.14 2.31 -6.29
N ILE A 155 0.90 2.81 -6.24
CA ILE A 155 -0.27 1.92 -6.22
C ILE A 155 -0.63 1.37 -7.60
N LEU A 156 -0.09 1.99 -8.66
CA LEU A 156 -0.38 1.66 -10.06
C LEU A 156 0.79 1.04 -10.81
N ARG A 157 2.02 1.34 -10.40
CA ARG A 157 3.24 1.01 -11.18
C ARG A 157 4.33 0.42 -10.29
N PRO A 158 5.14 -0.52 -10.84
CA PRO A 158 5.01 -1.12 -12.17
C PRO A 158 3.78 -2.02 -12.29
N GLN A 159 3.24 -2.14 -13.51
CA GLN A 159 2.01 -2.92 -13.77
C GLN A 159 2.18 -4.42 -13.48
N THR A 160 3.39 -4.94 -13.63
CA THR A 160 3.73 -6.34 -13.36
C THR A 160 3.50 -6.73 -11.89
N GLU A 161 3.82 -5.84 -10.95
CA GLU A 161 3.63 -6.05 -9.51
C GLU A 161 2.29 -5.53 -9.03
N MET A 162 1.86 -4.36 -9.52
CA MET A 162 0.72 -3.64 -8.95
C MET A 162 -0.61 -3.83 -9.71
N GLY A 163 -0.64 -4.57 -10.80
CA GLY A 163 -1.69 -4.75 -11.80
C GLY A 163 -3.13 -5.01 -11.31
N PHE A 164 -3.61 -4.22 -10.37
CA PHE A 164 -4.98 -4.26 -9.90
C PHE A 164 -5.96 -3.66 -10.92
N GLU A 165 -5.56 -2.57 -11.56
CA GLU A 165 -6.34 -1.82 -12.54
C GLU A 165 -5.43 -1.23 -13.64
N ASP A 166 -6.03 -0.62 -14.65
CA ASP A 166 -5.27 0.08 -15.68
C ASP A 166 -4.54 1.29 -15.09
N TYR A 167 -3.20 1.27 -15.15
CA TYR A 167 -2.37 2.33 -14.58
C TYR A 167 -2.47 3.67 -15.31
N GLN A 168 -3.00 3.70 -16.54
CA GLN A 168 -3.21 4.92 -17.32
C GLN A 168 -4.60 5.53 -17.10
N MET A 169 -5.59 4.68 -16.81
CA MET A 169 -6.98 5.09 -16.63
C MET A 169 -7.59 4.44 -15.37
N PRO A 170 -7.00 4.65 -14.17
CA PRO A 170 -7.53 4.05 -12.94
C PRO A 170 -8.87 4.68 -12.57
N THR A 171 -9.78 3.87 -12.00
CA THR A 171 -11.11 4.30 -11.56
C THR A 171 -11.40 3.99 -10.10
N SER A 172 -10.56 3.18 -9.46
CA SER A 172 -10.84 2.62 -8.13
C SER A 172 -11.12 3.68 -7.05
N LEU A 173 -10.38 4.81 -7.03
CA LEU A 173 -10.64 5.89 -6.08
C LEU A 173 -11.91 6.66 -6.44
N ALA A 174 -12.18 6.95 -7.72
CA ALA A 174 -13.40 7.61 -8.16
C ALA A 174 -14.63 6.77 -7.79
N ASP A 175 -14.56 5.46 -8.00
CA ASP A 175 -15.62 4.53 -7.67
C ASP A 175 -15.86 4.48 -6.15
N LEU A 176 -14.80 4.44 -5.35
CA LEU A 176 -14.90 4.49 -3.88
C LEU A 176 -15.48 5.82 -3.39
N ILE A 177 -14.99 6.96 -3.91
CA ILE A 177 -15.49 8.30 -3.57
C ILE A 177 -17.00 8.40 -3.89
N SER A 178 -17.41 7.91 -5.05
CA SER A 178 -18.83 7.87 -5.45
C SER A 178 -19.65 6.96 -4.53
N ALA A 179 -19.13 5.80 -4.15
CA ALA A 179 -19.83 4.85 -3.27
C ALA A 179 -20.10 5.42 -1.87
N ILE A 180 -19.26 6.33 -1.37
CA ILE A 180 -19.47 7.00 -0.08
C ILE A 180 -20.27 8.30 -0.20
N GLY A 181 -20.77 8.63 -1.40
CA GLY A 181 -21.69 9.74 -1.67
C GLY A 181 -21.05 11.09 -1.95
N ALA A 182 -19.72 11.14 -2.14
CA ALA A 182 -18.99 12.32 -2.60
C ALA A 182 -18.92 12.37 -4.13
N THR A 183 -18.51 13.51 -4.67
CA THR A 183 -18.28 13.70 -6.12
C THR A 183 -16.79 13.63 -6.42
N PRO A 184 -16.30 12.62 -7.14
CA PRO A 184 -14.90 12.56 -7.56
C PRO A 184 -14.61 13.68 -8.57
N ILE A 185 -13.43 14.28 -8.45
CA ILE A 185 -12.93 15.31 -9.37
C ILE A 185 -11.72 14.77 -10.09
N ASP A 186 -11.85 14.63 -11.38
CA ASP A 186 -10.72 14.30 -12.25
C ASP A 186 -9.85 15.53 -12.45
N PHE A 187 -8.54 15.34 -12.39
CA PHE A 187 -7.55 16.39 -12.65
C PHE A 187 -6.28 15.81 -13.29
N SER A 188 -5.57 16.64 -14.05
CA SER A 188 -4.55 16.15 -15.00
C SER A 188 -3.35 15.50 -14.30
N ARG A 189 -3.04 15.90 -13.07
CA ARG A 189 -1.85 15.45 -12.30
C ARG A 189 -2.14 14.35 -11.28
N LYS A 190 -3.30 13.70 -11.35
CA LYS A 190 -3.67 12.64 -10.40
C LYS A 190 -2.75 11.42 -10.39
N LEU A 191 -1.98 11.23 -11.47
CA LEU A 191 -1.02 10.12 -11.66
C LEU A 191 0.44 10.56 -11.57
N ASP A 192 0.71 11.85 -11.32
CA ASP A 192 2.06 12.37 -11.21
C ASP A 192 2.75 11.86 -9.93
N CYS A 193 4.07 11.77 -9.98
CA CYS A 193 4.86 11.43 -8.80
C CYS A 193 4.91 12.62 -7.82
N CYS A 194 4.69 12.37 -6.53
CA CYS A 194 4.84 13.39 -5.49
C CYS A 194 6.30 13.74 -5.16
N GLY A 195 7.26 12.94 -5.64
CA GLY A 195 8.67 13.12 -5.33
C GLY A 195 9.11 12.57 -3.97
N PHE A 196 8.29 11.78 -3.28
CA PHE A 196 8.57 11.29 -1.91
C PHE A 196 10.00 10.78 -1.70
N HIS A 197 10.54 9.99 -2.63
CA HIS A 197 11.89 9.42 -2.54
C HIS A 197 13.00 10.47 -2.65
N ALA A 198 12.69 11.63 -3.21
CA ALA A 198 13.66 12.72 -3.39
C ALA A 198 13.57 13.81 -2.31
N VAL A 199 12.75 13.61 -1.27
CA VAL A 199 12.48 14.67 -0.27
C VAL A 199 13.74 15.17 0.45
N TYR A 200 14.71 14.29 0.73
CA TYR A 200 15.94 14.70 1.39
C TYR A 200 16.98 15.27 0.42
N PRO A 201 17.30 14.63 -0.73
CA PRO A 201 18.33 15.17 -1.65
C PRO A 201 17.84 16.34 -2.48
N ALA A 202 16.53 16.53 -2.70
CA ALA A 202 15.98 17.52 -3.63
C ALA A 202 14.67 18.16 -3.12
N HIS A 203 14.67 18.64 -1.87
CA HIS A 203 13.50 19.17 -1.16
C HIS A 203 12.71 20.20 -1.99
N ASP A 204 13.39 21.19 -2.59
CA ASP A 204 12.71 22.24 -3.35
C ASP A 204 12.00 21.71 -4.60
N SER A 205 12.59 20.72 -5.27
CA SER A 205 11.94 20.03 -6.39
C SER A 205 10.68 19.29 -5.97
N VAL A 206 10.73 18.62 -4.82
CA VAL A 206 9.57 17.92 -4.24
C VAL A 206 8.45 18.90 -3.88
N MET A 207 8.81 20.05 -3.29
CA MET A 207 7.85 21.10 -2.97
C MET A 207 7.17 21.68 -4.22
N GLN A 208 7.93 21.84 -5.33
CA GLN A 208 7.36 22.24 -6.61
C GLN A 208 6.42 21.19 -7.21
N MET A 209 6.82 19.91 -7.18
CA MET A 209 5.99 18.80 -7.66
C MET A 209 4.67 18.74 -6.89
N THR A 210 4.74 18.68 -5.57
CA THR A 210 3.55 18.59 -4.71
C THR A 210 2.68 19.84 -4.82
N GLY A 211 3.29 21.03 -4.86
CA GLY A 211 2.58 22.30 -5.05
C GLY A 211 1.83 22.37 -6.39
N SER A 212 2.44 21.83 -7.46
CA SER A 212 1.81 21.76 -8.78
C SER A 212 0.62 20.81 -8.81
N ILE A 213 0.73 19.65 -8.14
CA ILE A 213 -0.38 18.69 -7.99
C ILE A 213 -1.54 19.33 -7.24
N ASN A 214 -1.26 19.95 -6.08
CA ASN A 214 -2.29 20.60 -5.26
C ASN A 214 -2.98 21.76 -5.99
N LYS A 215 -2.22 22.55 -6.75
CA LYS A 215 -2.77 23.66 -7.54
C LYS A 215 -3.72 23.14 -8.63
N ASP A 216 -3.34 22.07 -9.32
CA ASP A 216 -4.15 21.46 -10.37
C ASP A 216 -5.44 20.86 -9.80
N ALA A 217 -5.35 20.17 -8.66
CA ALA A 217 -6.50 19.60 -7.98
C ALA A 217 -7.49 20.64 -7.44
N ALA A 218 -7.09 21.89 -7.23
CA ALA A 218 -7.92 22.97 -6.72
C ALA A 218 -8.69 23.75 -7.81
N THR A 219 -8.43 23.48 -9.09
CA THR A 219 -9.11 24.13 -10.23
C THR A 219 -10.33 23.31 -10.67
#